data_2ff550921d389c281b24d35cf6f6e539
#
_entry.id   2ff550921d389c281b24d35cf6f6e539
#
_cell.length_a   1.000
_cell.length_b   1.000
_cell.length_c   1.000
_cell.angle_alpha   90.00
_cell.angle_beta   90.00
_cell.angle_gamma   90.00
#
_symmetry.space_group_name_H-M   'P 1'
#
loop_
_entity.id
_entity.type
_entity.pdbx_description
1 polymer ?
#
loop_
_entity_poly.entity_id
_entity_poly.type
_entity_poly.pdbx_seq_one_letter_code
_entity_poly.pdbx_strand_id
1 'polypeptide(L)'
;PEAMIRGYKPGRFSFNVKGGRCETCQGAGVKTIEMNFLPDVYVDCDVCFGKRFNEDTLQIKYRNKSINDILNMTISDACIFFKPYPKIFRKLKTIKDVGLGYITLGQKSTTLSGGEAQRIKLATELSKKDTGQTLYILDEPTTGLHFDDVRVLMNVLNKLVDRGNTMIIVEPVSYTHLRAHETL
;
A
#
# COMPACT_ATOMS: atom_id res chain seq x y z
N PRO A 1 16.52 7.70 18.63
CA PRO A 1 17.78 8.01 19.36
C PRO A 1 18.94 7.12 18.91
N GLU A 2 18.81 5.77 18.93
CA GLU A 2 19.88 4.84 18.59
C GLU A 2 20.45 5.03 17.17
N ALA A 3 19.58 5.18 16.16
CA ALA A 3 20.00 5.47 14.79
C ALA A 3 20.83 6.76 14.67
N MET A 4 20.49 7.78 15.46
CA MET A 4 21.25 9.04 15.49
C MET A 4 22.62 8.86 16.14
N ILE A 5 22.68 8.10 17.23
CA ILE A 5 23.95 7.79 17.91
C ILE A 5 24.92 7.05 16.97
N ARG A 6 24.40 6.16 16.13
CA ARG A 6 25.18 5.45 15.10
C ARG A 6 25.40 6.28 13.83
N GLY A 7 24.97 7.54 13.77
CA GLY A 7 25.10 8.41 12.59
C GLY A 7 24.26 7.99 11.39
N TYR A 8 23.22 7.19 11.60
CA TYR A 8 22.37 6.70 10.51
C TYR A 8 21.37 7.77 10.04
N LYS A 9 21.44 8.08 8.76
CA LYS A 9 20.50 8.99 8.11
C LYS A 9 19.17 8.27 7.75
N PRO A 10 18.04 8.99 7.58
CA PRO A 10 16.75 8.38 7.22
C PRO A 10 16.79 7.48 5.98
N GLY A 11 17.61 7.83 4.98
CA GLY A 11 17.78 7.04 3.75
C GLY A 11 18.28 5.61 3.99
N ARG A 12 18.96 5.35 5.11
CA ARG A 12 19.42 3.99 5.47
C ARG A 12 18.25 3.00 5.64
N PHE A 13 17.08 3.49 6.03
CA PHE A 13 15.88 2.69 6.23
C PHE A 13 15.01 2.58 4.98
N SER A 14 15.53 2.99 3.82
CA SER A 14 14.90 2.77 2.51
C SER A 14 15.55 1.59 1.81
N PHE A 15 14.76 0.61 1.38
CA PHE A 15 15.28 -0.53 0.60
C PHE A 15 15.68 -0.15 -0.83
N ASN A 16 15.39 1.08 -1.28
CA ASN A 16 15.81 1.62 -2.58
C ASN A 16 17.16 2.34 -2.52
N VAL A 17 17.71 2.59 -1.33
CA VAL A 17 18.93 3.37 -1.13
C VAL A 17 20.06 2.49 -0.60
N LYS A 18 21.26 2.64 -1.17
CA LYS A 18 22.46 1.92 -0.72
C LYS A 18 22.82 2.26 0.73
N GLY A 19 23.51 1.33 1.39
CA GLY A 19 24.06 1.50 2.74
C GLY A 19 23.23 0.88 3.85
N GLY A 20 21.93 0.72 3.72
CA GLY A 20 21.08 0.05 4.71
C GLY A 20 20.38 -1.20 4.17
N ARG A 21 20.20 -1.28 2.87
CA ARG A 21 19.58 -2.42 2.19
C ARG A 21 20.55 -3.59 2.07
N CYS A 22 20.02 -4.78 1.86
CA CYS A 22 20.83 -5.92 1.44
C CYS A 22 21.34 -5.67 0.03
N GLU A 23 22.64 -5.62 -0.17
CA GLU A 23 23.21 -5.34 -1.49
C GLU A 23 23.13 -6.55 -2.43
N THR A 24 23.07 -7.78 -1.90
CA THR A 24 22.94 -9.00 -2.72
C THR A 24 21.64 -9.01 -3.51
N CYS A 25 20.49 -8.68 -2.89
CA CYS A 25 19.21 -8.59 -3.54
C CYS A 25 18.78 -7.12 -3.83
N GLN A 26 19.66 -6.16 -3.58
CA GLN A 26 19.42 -4.73 -3.76
C GLN A 26 18.13 -4.21 -3.07
N GLY A 27 17.76 -4.84 -1.96
CA GLY A 27 16.54 -4.50 -1.22
C GLY A 27 15.26 -5.19 -1.71
N ALA A 28 15.34 -6.02 -2.75
CA ALA A 28 14.17 -6.76 -3.25
C ALA A 28 13.68 -7.84 -2.26
N GLY A 29 14.58 -8.37 -1.42
CA GLY A 29 14.32 -9.49 -0.51
C GLY A 29 14.32 -10.85 -1.21
N VAL A 30 14.26 -10.88 -2.54
CA VAL A 30 14.24 -12.09 -3.36
C VAL A 30 15.28 -11.99 -4.47
N LYS A 31 15.67 -13.14 -5.00
CA LYS A 31 16.41 -13.29 -6.25
C LYS A 31 15.43 -13.80 -7.32
N THR A 32 15.52 -13.24 -8.51
CA THR A 32 14.77 -13.71 -9.67
C THR A 32 15.61 -14.75 -10.40
N ILE A 33 15.02 -15.91 -10.66
CA ILE A 33 15.59 -16.94 -11.52
C ILE A 33 14.80 -16.85 -12.83
N GLU A 34 15.46 -16.29 -13.85
CA GLU A 34 14.87 -16.18 -15.18
C GLU A 34 14.81 -17.56 -15.85
N MET A 35 13.66 -17.91 -16.40
CA MET A 35 13.43 -19.15 -17.12
C MET A 35 13.00 -18.83 -18.55
N ASN A 36 13.76 -19.33 -19.55
CA ASN A 36 13.59 -18.98 -20.96
C ASN A 36 12.20 -19.21 -21.55
N PHE A 37 11.41 -20.16 -21.03
CA PHE A 37 10.08 -20.51 -21.53
C PHE A 37 8.99 -20.62 -20.45
N LEU A 38 9.35 -20.33 -19.20
CA LEU A 38 8.44 -20.39 -18.05
C LEU A 38 8.43 -19.04 -17.32
N PRO A 39 7.40 -18.74 -16.55
CA PRO A 39 7.41 -17.55 -15.70
C PRO A 39 8.61 -17.54 -14.74
N ASP A 40 9.18 -16.38 -14.52
CA ASP A 40 10.28 -16.19 -13.59
C ASP A 40 9.95 -16.73 -12.19
N VAL A 41 10.91 -17.40 -11.58
CA VAL A 41 10.78 -17.91 -10.22
C VAL A 41 11.45 -16.96 -9.24
N TYR A 42 10.75 -16.60 -8.19
CA TYR A 42 11.25 -15.75 -7.12
C TYR A 42 11.58 -16.60 -5.90
N VAL A 43 12.85 -16.59 -5.49
CA VAL A 43 13.32 -17.27 -4.28
C VAL A 43 13.82 -16.25 -3.28
N ASP A 44 13.66 -16.53 -1.99
CA ASP A 44 14.17 -15.64 -0.96
C ASP A 44 15.70 -15.46 -1.07
N CYS A 45 16.16 -14.24 -0.84
CA CYS A 45 17.58 -13.96 -0.84
C CYS A 45 18.28 -14.74 0.28
N ASP A 46 19.30 -15.51 -0.07
CA ASP A 46 20.11 -16.35 0.81
C ASP A 46 20.94 -15.57 1.86
N VAL A 47 21.09 -14.26 1.66
CA VAL A 47 21.83 -13.39 2.58
C VAL A 47 20.91 -12.71 3.59
N CYS A 48 19.80 -12.13 3.15
CA CYS A 48 18.89 -11.41 4.04
C CYS A 48 17.62 -12.19 4.39
N PHE A 49 17.39 -13.37 3.81
CA PHE A 49 16.23 -14.22 4.09
C PHE A 49 14.90 -13.45 3.98
N GLY A 50 14.71 -12.71 2.89
CA GLY A 50 13.52 -11.90 2.65
C GLY A 50 13.48 -10.55 3.40
N LYS A 51 14.37 -10.27 4.33
CA LYS A 51 14.32 -9.09 5.22
C LYS A 51 14.68 -7.77 4.53
N ARG A 52 15.25 -7.78 3.32
CA ARG A 52 15.59 -6.62 2.47
C ARG A 52 16.69 -5.71 2.97
N PHE A 53 17.07 -5.75 4.24
CA PHE A 53 18.05 -4.90 4.88
C PHE A 53 19.24 -5.70 5.39
N ASN A 54 20.37 -5.01 5.60
CA ASN A 54 21.51 -5.59 6.26
C ASN A 54 21.29 -5.68 7.78
N GLU A 55 22.07 -6.52 8.44
CA GLU A 55 21.92 -6.82 9.87
C GLU A 55 22.04 -5.56 10.74
N ASP A 56 23.00 -4.66 10.45
CA ASP A 56 23.17 -3.42 11.20
C ASP A 56 21.92 -2.53 11.20
N THR A 57 21.22 -2.49 10.07
CA THR A 57 19.96 -1.72 9.96
C THR A 57 18.82 -2.41 10.71
N LEU A 58 18.80 -3.75 10.71
CA LEU A 58 17.77 -4.54 11.40
C LEU A 58 17.93 -4.49 12.93
N GLN A 59 19.14 -4.24 13.45
CA GLN A 59 19.39 -4.05 14.89
C GLN A 59 18.67 -2.80 15.44
N ILE A 60 18.46 -1.78 14.61
CA ILE A 60 17.76 -0.56 15.03
C ILE A 60 16.28 -0.85 15.20
N LYS A 61 15.77 -0.63 16.41
CA LYS A 61 14.37 -0.90 16.76
C LYS A 61 13.65 0.38 17.18
N TYR A 62 12.41 0.45 16.80
CA TYR A 62 11.44 1.42 17.29
C TYR A 62 10.28 0.68 17.95
N ARG A 63 10.06 0.90 19.26
CA ARG A 63 9.05 0.15 20.05
C ARG A 63 9.21 -1.37 19.88
N ASN A 64 10.44 -1.87 20.00
CA ASN A 64 10.82 -3.27 19.85
C ASN A 64 10.59 -3.87 18.44
N LYS A 65 10.33 -3.05 17.43
CA LYS A 65 10.15 -3.48 16.03
C LYS A 65 11.27 -2.95 15.16
N SER A 66 11.91 -3.84 14.39
CA SER A 66 12.85 -3.49 13.32
C SER A 66 12.10 -2.95 12.11
N ILE A 67 12.82 -2.39 11.13
CA ILE A 67 12.20 -1.96 9.88
C ILE A 67 11.54 -3.13 9.12
N ASN A 68 12.12 -4.34 9.19
CA ASN A 68 11.50 -5.52 8.60
C ASN A 68 10.19 -5.89 9.29
N ASP A 69 10.12 -5.85 10.62
CA ASP A 69 8.88 -6.12 11.35
C ASP A 69 7.79 -5.11 10.99
N ILE A 70 8.17 -3.84 10.79
CA ILE A 70 7.25 -2.78 10.37
C ILE A 70 6.73 -3.03 8.94
N LEU A 71 7.61 -3.43 8.01
CA LEU A 71 7.21 -3.74 6.63
C LEU A 71 6.27 -4.95 6.55
N ASN A 72 6.39 -5.88 7.48
CA ASN A 72 5.52 -7.07 7.56
C ASN A 72 4.19 -6.81 8.31
N MET A 73 4.00 -5.63 8.91
CA MET A 73 2.72 -5.26 9.48
C MET A 73 1.66 -5.10 8.41
N THR A 74 0.43 -5.52 8.71
CA THR A 74 -0.72 -5.12 7.92
C THR A 74 -0.97 -3.62 8.04
N ILE A 75 -1.64 -3.02 7.06
CA ILE A 75 -2.06 -1.60 7.14
C ILE A 75 -2.91 -1.35 8.39
N SER A 76 -3.76 -2.31 8.77
CA SER A 76 -4.59 -2.21 9.98
C SER A 76 -3.74 -2.14 11.26
N ASP A 77 -2.74 -3.03 11.39
CA ASP A 77 -1.82 -3.05 12.53
C ASP A 77 -0.93 -1.81 12.56
N ALA A 78 -0.45 -1.40 11.38
CA ALA A 78 0.35 -0.19 11.24
C ALA A 78 -0.43 1.07 11.63
N CYS A 79 -1.74 1.15 11.37
CA CYS A 79 -2.59 2.24 11.85
C CYS A 79 -2.60 2.32 13.38
N ILE A 80 -2.65 1.18 14.07
CA ILE A 80 -2.61 1.13 15.54
C ILE A 80 -1.22 1.54 16.03
N PHE A 81 -0.18 0.98 15.44
CA PHE A 81 1.22 1.21 15.82
C PHE A 81 1.64 2.68 15.64
N PHE A 82 1.24 3.31 14.53
CA PHE A 82 1.59 4.70 14.18
C PHE A 82 0.53 5.73 14.59
N LYS A 83 -0.48 5.35 15.39
CA LYS A 83 -1.50 6.27 15.89
C LYS A 83 -0.94 7.58 16.48
N PRO A 84 0.20 7.58 17.24
CA PRO A 84 0.79 8.80 17.78
C PRO A 84 1.45 9.72 16.73
N TYR A 85 1.55 9.30 15.47
CA TYR A 85 2.18 10.04 14.38
C TYR A 85 1.15 10.47 13.32
N PRO A 86 0.51 11.63 13.47
CA PRO A 86 -0.63 12.03 12.63
C PRO A 86 -0.36 12.02 11.13
N LYS A 87 0.87 12.38 10.72
CA LYS A 87 1.27 12.41 9.31
C LYS A 87 1.31 11.01 8.67
N ILE A 88 1.80 10.01 9.42
CA ILE A 88 1.87 8.62 8.98
C ILE A 88 0.48 7.99 9.09
N PHE A 89 -0.15 8.14 10.25
CA PHE A 89 -1.47 7.59 10.55
C PHE A 89 -2.51 7.99 9.49
N ARG A 90 -2.54 9.28 9.08
CA ARG A 90 -3.49 9.76 8.07
C ARG A 90 -3.36 9.02 6.74
N LYS A 91 -2.11 8.80 6.28
CA LYS A 91 -1.85 8.07 5.03
C LYS A 91 -2.27 6.60 5.13
N LEU A 92 -1.91 5.94 6.24
CA LEU A 92 -2.28 4.55 6.49
C LEU A 92 -3.80 4.39 6.60
N LYS A 93 -4.45 5.32 7.31
CA LYS A 93 -5.91 5.34 7.44
C LYS A 93 -6.58 5.45 6.08
N THR A 94 -6.10 6.30 5.18
CA THR A 94 -6.68 6.44 3.84
C THR A 94 -6.60 5.13 3.06
N ILE A 95 -5.47 4.39 3.16
CA ILE A 95 -5.33 3.07 2.51
C ILE A 95 -6.27 2.04 3.17
N LYS A 96 -6.42 2.08 4.48
CA LYS A 96 -7.37 1.23 5.20
C LYS A 96 -8.81 1.53 4.79
N ASP A 97 -9.16 2.81 4.66
CA ASP A 97 -10.52 3.28 4.34
C ASP A 97 -10.97 2.87 2.92
N VAL A 98 -10.03 2.56 2.01
CA VAL A 98 -10.34 1.96 0.69
C VAL A 98 -10.40 0.42 0.71
N GLY A 99 -10.48 -0.20 1.89
CA GLY A 99 -10.62 -1.66 2.02
C GLY A 99 -9.29 -2.43 1.96
N LEU A 100 -8.13 -1.76 2.00
CA LEU A 100 -6.82 -2.40 1.91
C LEU A 100 -6.12 -2.56 3.27
N GLY A 101 -6.92 -2.76 4.33
CA GLY A 101 -6.39 -2.94 5.68
C GLY A 101 -5.56 -4.21 5.89
N TYR A 102 -5.75 -5.22 5.07
CA TYR A 102 -5.12 -6.54 5.15
C TYR A 102 -3.76 -6.62 4.47
N ILE A 103 -3.47 -5.76 3.48
CA ILE A 103 -2.17 -5.78 2.81
C ILE A 103 -1.05 -5.36 3.75
N THR A 104 0.17 -5.84 3.49
CA THR A 104 1.33 -5.46 4.30
C THR A 104 1.99 -4.18 3.77
N LEU A 105 2.64 -3.42 4.66
CA LEU A 105 3.38 -2.20 4.27
C LEU A 105 4.48 -2.47 3.25
N GLY A 106 5.10 -3.64 3.33
CA GLY A 106 6.18 -4.07 2.44
C GLY A 106 5.70 -4.87 1.23
N GLN A 107 4.39 -4.94 0.96
CA GLN A 107 3.86 -5.69 -0.17
C GLN A 107 4.46 -5.21 -1.49
N LYS A 108 4.87 -6.14 -2.33
CA LYS A 108 5.40 -5.81 -3.66
C LYS A 108 4.25 -5.41 -4.58
N SER A 109 4.47 -4.39 -5.40
CA SER A 109 3.47 -3.94 -6.38
C SER A 109 3.08 -5.03 -7.39
N THR A 110 4.01 -5.93 -7.70
CA THR A 110 3.79 -7.06 -8.62
C THR A 110 2.88 -8.16 -8.04
N THR A 111 2.66 -8.18 -6.73
CA THR A 111 1.79 -9.14 -6.06
C THR A 111 0.39 -8.59 -5.78
N LEU A 112 0.15 -7.34 -6.13
CA LEU A 112 -1.17 -6.71 -6.02
C LEU A 112 -2.06 -7.14 -7.18
N SER A 113 -3.30 -7.44 -6.89
CA SER A 113 -4.33 -7.59 -7.92
C SER A 113 -4.63 -6.25 -8.61
N GLY A 114 -5.24 -6.29 -9.79
CA GLY A 114 -5.64 -5.07 -10.51
C GLY A 114 -6.51 -4.16 -9.64
N GLY A 115 -7.50 -4.71 -8.96
CA GLY A 115 -8.38 -3.98 -8.05
C GLY A 115 -7.65 -3.36 -6.85
N GLU A 116 -6.68 -4.08 -6.24
CA GLU A 116 -5.85 -3.53 -5.15
C GLU A 116 -5.00 -2.36 -5.62
N ALA A 117 -4.35 -2.51 -6.79
CA ALA A 117 -3.55 -1.44 -7.39
C ALA A 117 -4.39 -0.20 -7.69
N GLN A 118 -5.61 -0.38 -8.21
CA GLN A 118 -6.56 0.70 -8.48
C GLN A 118 -6.97 1.41 -7.18
N ARG A 119 -7.28 0.66 -6.11
CA ARG A 119 -7.63 1.24 -4.80
C ARG A 119 -6.47 1.99 -4.16
N ILE A 120 -5.21 1.55 -4.34
CA ILE A 120 -4.04 2.32 -3.88
C ILE A 120 -3.94 3.66 -4.60
N LYS A 121 -4.19 3.69 -5.93
CA LYS A 121 -4.26 4.95 -6.69
C LYS A 121 -5.36 5.86 -6.13
N LEU A 122 -6.55 5.31 -5.88
CA LEU A 122 -7.67 6.03 -5.29
C LEU A 122 -7.32 6.59 -3.91
N ALA A 123 -6.69 5.79 -3.03
CA ALA A 123 -6.21 6.26 -1.73
C ALA A 123 -5.21 7.42 -1.86
N THR A 124 -4.37 7.38 -2.89
CA THR A 124 -3.42 8.47 -3.16
C THR A 124 -4.17 9.75 -3.53
N GLU A 125 -5.19 9.68 -4.38
CA GLU A 125 -6.03 10.82 -4.73
C GLU A 125 -6.78 11.38 -3.52
N LEU A 126 -7.38 10.51 -2.69
CA LEU A 126 -8.05 10.90 -1.44
C LEU A 126 -7.14 11.62 -0.44
N SER A 127 -5.84 11.32 -0.47
CA SER A 127 -4.86 11.95 0.42
C SER A 127 -4.40 13.33 -0.04
N LYS A 128 -4.68 13.70 -1.30
CA LYS A 128 -4.36 15.02 -1.85
C LYS A 128 -5.31 16.09 -1.28
N LYS A 129 -4.85 17.34 -1.35
CA LYS A 129 -5.70 18.49 -1.04
C LYS A 129 -6.70 18.66 -2.19
N ASP A 130 -7.97 18.51 -1.87
CA ASP A 130 -9.05 18.52 -2.85
C ASP A 130 -9.31 19.93 -3.38
N THR A 131 -9.50 20.05 -4.70
CA THR A 131 -9.88 21.31 -5.37
C THR A 131 -11.38 21.37 -5.67
N GLY A 132 -12.11 20.25 -5.52
CA GLY A 132 -13.53 20.14 -5.85
C GLY A 132 -13.85 20.26 -7.34
N GLN A 133 -12.85 20.12 -8.23
CA GLN A 133 -13.02 20.28 -9.70
C GLN A 133 -12.36 19.16 -10.49
N THR A 134 -12.31 17.95 -9.90
CA THR A 134 -11.67 16.80 -10.55
C THR A 134 -12.72 15.87 -11.13
N LEU A 135 -12.50 15.42 -12.37
CA LEU A 135 -13.27 14.34 -12.99
C LEU A 135 -12.52 13.02 -12.79
N TYR A 136 -13.15 12.07 -12.12
CA TYR A 136 -12.66 10.71 -11.97
C TYR A 136 -13.41 9.78 -12.91
N ILE A 137 -12.66 8.99 -13.68
CA ILE A 137 -13.21 7.94 -14.52
C ILE A 137 -12.66 6.62 -14.00
N LEU A 138 -13.54 5.75 -13.52
CA LEU A 138 -13.21 4.45 -12.96
C LEU A 138 -13.80 3.36 -13.85
N ASP A 139 -12.96 2.43 -14.25
CA ASP A 139 -13.34 1.28 -15.05
C ASP A 139 -13.33 0.02 -14.17
N GLU A 140 -14.50 -0.60 -14.03
CA GLU A 140 -14.73 -1.80 -13.22
C GLU A 140 -14.08 -1.78 -11.82
N PRO A 141 -14.25 -0.70 -11.01
CA PRO A 141 -13.55 -0.57 -9.73
C PRO A 141 -13.99 -1.62 -8.69
N THR A 142 -15.10 -2.34 -8.91
CA THR A 142 -15.59 -3.39 -8.01
C THR A 142 -15.11 -4.80 -8.38
N THR A 143 -14.42 -4.95 -9.52
CA THR A 143 -13.94 -6.26 -9.98
C THR A 143 -13.02 -6.93 -8.96
N GLY A 144 -13.34 -8.19 -8.62
CA GLY A 144 -12.57 -8.99 -7.67
C GLY A 144 -12.76 -8.59 -6.21
N LEU A 145 -13.76 -7.76 -5.88
CA LEU A 145 -14.09 -7.37 -4.51
C LEU A 145 -15.16 -8.26 -3.89
N HIS A 146 -14.99 -8.56 -2.61
CA HIS A 146 -16.09 -9.09 -1.81
C HIS A 146 -17.16 -8.00 -1.59
N PHE A 147 -18.40 -8.40 -1.37
CA PHE A 147 -19.54 -7.49 -1.24
C PHE A 147 -19.35 -6.39 -0.17
N ASP A 148 -18.74 -6.74 0.95
CA ASP A 148 -18.43 -5.78 2.01
C ASP A 148 -17.36 -4.76 1.60
N ASP A 149 -16.38 -5.17 0.80
CA ASP A 149 -15.35 -4.27 0.26
C ASP A 149 -15.95 -3.30 -0.76
N VAL A 150 -16.93 -3.74 -1.56
CA VAL A 150 -17.67 -2.86 -2.49
C VAL A 150 -18.36 -1.74 -1.71
N ARG A 151 -19.01 -2.06 -0.58
CA ARG A 151 -19.64 -1.05 0.29
C ARG A 151 -18.63 -0.03 0.81
N VAL A 152 -17.47 -0.50 1.28
CA VAL A 152 -16.39 0.37 1.74
C VAL A 152 -15.89 1.27 0.61
N LEU A 153 -15.68 0.71 -0.59
CA LEU A 153 -15.28 1.48 -1.77
C LEU A 153 -16.31 2.55 -2.12
N MET A 154 -17.60 2.19 -2.20
CA MET A 154 -18.67 3.15 -2.50
C MET A 154 -18.73 4.30 -1.51
N ASN A 155 -18.57 4.04 -0.19
CA ASN A 155 -18.51 5.10 0.82
C ASN A 155 -17.32 6.06 0.60
N VAL A 156 -16.22 5.55 0.08
CA VAL A 156 -15.05 6.37 -0.24
C VAL A 156 -15.29 7.21 -1.49
N LEU A 157 -15.90 6.63 -2.52
CA LEU A 157 -16.24 7.33 -3.76
C LEU A 157 -17.25 8.46 -3.50
N ASN A 158 -18.28 8.18 -2.70
CA ASN A 158 -19.27 9.21 -2.30
C ASN A 158 -18.59 10.38 -1.59
N LYS A 159 -17.65 10.13 -0.68
CA LYS A 159 -16.87 11.20 -0.03
C LYS A 159 -16.08 12.08 -1.00
N LEU A 160 -15.65 11.55 -2.16
CA LEU A 160 -15.00 12.35 -3.20
C LEU A 160 -16.03 13.21 -3.94
N VAL A 161 -17.20 12.67 -4.22
CA VAL A 161 -18.31 13.42 -4.85
C VAL A 161 -18.80 14.53 -3.93
N ASP A 162 -18.99 14.25 -2.62
CA ASP A 162 -19.41 15.23 -1.61
C ASP A 162 -18.44 16.42 -1.48
N ARG A 163 -17.20 16.26 -1.91
CA ARG A 163 -16.21 17.33 -1.97
C ARG A 163 -16.30 18.18 -3.24
N GLY A 164 -17.30 17.97 -4.08
CA GLY A 164 -17.55 18.73 -5.31
C GLY A 164 -16.93 18.12 -6.57
N ASN A 165 -16.34 16.92 -6.48
CA ASN A 165 -15.78 16.26 -7.66
C ASN A 165 -16.86 15.54 -8.47
N THR A 166 -16.60 15.33 -9.75
CA THR A 166 -17.45 14.53 -10.64
C THR A 166 -16.87 13.14 -10.83
N MET A 167 -17.73 12.13 -10.84
CA MET A 167 -17.29 10.74 -10.97
C MET A 167 -18.12 10.00 -12.03
N ILE A 168 -17.42 9.31 -12.92
CA ILE A 168 -18.01 8.38 -13.90
C ILE A 168 -17.45 6.99 -13.57
N ILE A 169 -18.34 6.04 -13.37
CA ILE A 169 -18.00 4.66 -13.07
C ILE A 169 -18.61 3.77 -14.15
N VAL A 170 -17.78 2.94 -14.75
CA VAL A 170 -18.20 1.91 -15.71
C VAL A 170 -18.15 0.57 -14.98
N GLU A 171 -19.30 -0.12 -14.93
CA GLU A 171 -19.43 -1.44 -14.27
C GLU A 171 -20.18 -2.41 -15.17
N PRO A 172 -19.91 -3.72 -15.09
CA PRO A 172 -20.74 -4.75 -15.72
C PRO A 172 -22.18 -4.68 -15.21
N VAL A 173 -23.14 -5.07 -16.05
CA VAL A 173 -24.60 -4.99 -15.79
C VAL A 173 -25.02 -5.64 -14.45
N SER A 174 -24.31 -6.66 -13.99
CA SER A 174 -24.58 -7.36 -12.73
C SER A 174 -24.50 -6.49 -11.46
N TYR A 175 -23.87 -5.32 -11.54
CA TYR A 175 -23.71 -4.39 -10.40
C TYR A 175 -24.53 -3.09 -10.54
N THR A 176 -25.26 -2.89 -11.62
CA THR A 176 -26.00 -1.64 -11.86
C THR A 176 -27.18 -1.41 -10.91
N HIS A 177 -27.77 -2.48 -10.35
CA HIS A 177 -28.88 -2.35 -9.38
C HIS A 177 -28.44 -1.89 -7.99
N LEU A 178 -27.15 -1.89 -7.67
CA LEU A 178 -26.63 -1.30 -6.43
C LEU A 178 -26.65 0.24 -6.43
N ARG A 179 -26.98 0.85 -7.58
CA ARG A 179 -26.95 2.31 -7.81
C ARG A 179 -28.32 2.97 -7.97
N ALA A 180 -29.40 2.23 -7.85
CA ALA A 180 -30.74 2.72 -8.21
C ALA A 180 -31.29 3.87 -7.32
N HIS A 181 -30.47 4.54 -6.51
CA HIS A 181 -30.94 5.58 -5.60
C HIS A 181 -30.39 6.99 -5.82
N GLU A 182 -29.58 7.26 -6.87
CA GLU A 182 -29.06 8.61 -7.07
C GLU A 182 -29.04 9.04 -8.55
N THR A 183 -30.20 9.12 -9.15
CA THR A 183 -30.45 9.97 -10.32
C THR A 183 -31.72 10.78 -10.08
N LEU A 184 -31.55 11.91 -9.43
CA LEU A 184 -32.43 13.08 -9.53
C LEU A 184 -31.56 14.32 -9.45
#